data_a5f11f6a66246b5d0b33b877929acb19
#
_entry.id   a5f11f6a66246b5d0b33b877929acb19
#
_cell.length_a   1.000
_cell.length_b   1.000
_cell.length_c   1.000
_cell.angle_alpha   90.00
_cell.angle_beta   90.00
_cell.angle_gamma   90.00
#
_symmetry.space_group_name_H-M   'P 1'
#
loop_
_entity.id
_entity.type
_entity.pdbx_description
1 polymer ?
#
loop_
_entity_poly.entity_id
_entity_poly.type
_entity_poly.pdbx_seq_one_letter_code
_entity_poly.pdbx_strand_id
1 'polypeptide(L)'
;MTARNNNLGKFFGPSSSYMGYVFIVCGIVASTYSLLALTLLIPGFFMAYTYNGIIIDIDKKRLKPYTTLFGIFRTGKWIDADQFTRFNIIKATKKYTTYSRTNLRLDMNVSDIELLLINRNGTKKIILNKYPNFEDAHKEMEELGPILLPK
;
A
#
# COMPACT_ATOMS: atom_id res chain seq x y z
N MET A 1 5.36 -2.95 -24.03
CA MET A 1 4.63 -2.32 -22.90
C MET A 1 5.29 -2.79 -21.60
N THR A 2 6.21 -2.00 -21.10
CA THR A 2 6.94 -2.34 -19.87
C THR A 2 6.27 -1.61 -18.70
N ALA A 3 5.15 -2.16 -18.22
CA ALA A 3 4.49 -1.64 -17.05
C ALA A 3 4.90 -2.48 -15.84
N ARG A 4 5.47 -1.85 -14.83
CA ARG A 4 5.84 -2.46 -13.55
C ARG A 4 4.75 -2.20 -12.51
N ASN A 5 4.30 -3.24 -11.84
CA ASN A 5 3.25 -3.13 -10.81
C ASN A 5 3.84 -3.50 -9.46
N ASN A 6 3.95 -2.52 -8.57
CA ASN A 6 4.50 -2.69 -7.22
C ASN A 6 3.38 -2.66 -6.18
N ASN A 7 3.36 -3.66 -5.31
CA ASN A 7 2.42 -3.72 -4.19
C ASN A 7 3.04 -3.03 -2.96
N LEU A 8 2.40 -1.97 -2.49
CA LEU A 8 2.86 -1.17 -1.35
C LEU A 8 2.36 -1.69 0.00
N GLY A 9 1.61 -2.80 0.00
CA GLY A 9 1.12 -3.46 1.20
C GLY A 9 -0.33 -3.13 1.56
N LYS A 10 -0.79 -3.71 2.67
CA LYS A 10 -2.16 -3.59 3.15
C LYS A 10 -2.52 -2.15 3.53
N PHE A 11 -3.73 -1.72 3.14
CA PHE A 11 -4.23 -0.39 3.45
C PHE A 11 -4.46 -0.20 4.95
N PHE A 12 -5.12 -1.15 5.58
CA PHE A 12 -5.51 -1.07 6.98
C PHE A 12 -4.44 -1.50 8.00
N GLY A 13 -3.30 -1.99 7.55
CA GLY A 13 -2.28 -2.54 8.44
C GLY A 13 -2.57 -3.97 8.91
N PRO A 14 -1.64 -4.59 9.66
CA PRO A 14 -1.72 -6.01 10.01
C PRO A 14 -2.94 -6.36 10.85
N SER A 15 -3.14 -5.67 11.98
CA SER A 15 -4.21 -5.97 12.95
C SER A 15 -5.61 -5.89 12.34
N SER A 16 -5.87 -4.85 11.54
CA SER A 16 -7.17 -4.67 10.89
C SER A 16 -7.42 -5.70 9.80
N SER A 17 -6.37 -6.12 9.08
CA SER A 17 -6.49 -7.19 8.09
C SER A 17 -6.85 -8.54 8.75
N TYR A 18 -6.26 -8.85 9.91
CA TYR A 18 -6.64 -10.05 10.68
C TYR A 18 -8.08 -9.97 11.18
N MET A 19 -8.54 -8.80 11.63
CA MET A 19 -9.94 -8.61 12.03
C MET A 19 -10.88 -8.84 10.85
N GLY A 20 -10.49 -8.42 9.63
CA GLY A 20 -11.23 -8.71 8.41
C GLY A 20 -11.44 -10.20 8.18
N TYR A 21 -10.39 -11.02 8.38
CA TYR A 21 -10.52 -12.49 8.28
C TYR A 21 -11.44 -13.07 9.36
N VAL A 22 -11.38 -12.54 10.58
CA VAL A 22 -12.30 -12.95 11.67
C VAL A 22 -13.75 -12.65 11.28
N PHE A 23 -14.05 -11.47 10.71
CA PHE A 23 -15.39 -11.14 10.25
C PHE A 23 -15.89 -12.08 9.15
N ILE A 24 -15.03 -12.48 8.22
CA ILE A 24 -15.38 -13.44 7.17
C ILE A 24 -15.77 -14.79 7.80
N VAL A 25 -14.92 -15.32 8.68
CA VAL A 25 -15.17 -16.60 9.35
C VAL A 25 -16.44 -16.55 10.19
N CYS A 26 -16.59 -15.51 11.02
CA CYS A 26 -17.78 -15.32 11.84
C CYS A 26 -19.05 -15.16 10.99
N GLY A 27 -18.97 -14.41 9.89
CA GLY A 27 -20.09 -14.22 8.97
C GLY A 27 -20.55 -15.52 8.34
N ILE A 28 -19.62 -16.40 7.91
CA ILE A 28 -19.92 -17.72 7.36
C ILE A 28 -20.55 -18.62 8.42
N VAL A 29 -19.94 -18.73 9.60
CA VAL A 29 -20.46 -19.59 10.67
C VAL A 29 -21.82 -19.10 11.15
N ALA A 30 -21.98 -17.81 11.40
CA ALA A 30 -23.24 -17.25 11.86
C ALA A 30 -24.36 -17.29 10.80
N SER A 31 -24.02 -17.41 9.52
CA SER A 31 -25.02 -17.55 8.44
C SER A 31 -25.85 -18.83 8.53
N THR A 32 -25.34 -19.84 9.25
CA THR A 32 -26.10 -21.07 9.53
C THR A 32 -27.31 -20.84 10.46
N TYR A 33 -27.27 -19.75 11.26
CA TYR A 33 -28.33 -19.36 12.17
C TYR A 33 -29.21 -18.22 11.63
N SER A 34 -28.60 -17.28 10.87
CA SER A 34 -29.30 -16.14 10.32
C SER A 34 -28.63 -15.63 9.05
N LEU A 35 -29.42 -15.48 7.97
CA LEU A 35 -28.92 -14.89 6.71
C LEU A 35 -28.40 -13.46 6.87
N LEU A 36 -28.87 -12.72 7.89
CA LEU A 36 -28.35 -11.39 8.17
C LEU A 36 -26.85 -11.40 8.52
N ALA A 37 -26.33 -12.51 9.01
CA ALA A 37 -24.88 -12.62 9.32
C ALA A 37 -24.00 -12.52 8.07
N LEU A 38 -24.53 -12.76 6.87
CA LEU A 38 -23.79 -12.56 5.62
C LEU A 38 -23.38 -11.09 5.40
N THR A 39 -24.08 -10.15 6.03
CA THR A 39 -23.68 -8.72 5.96
C THR A 39 -22.30 -8.47 6.55
N LEU A 40 -21.81 -9.33 7.47
CA LEU A 40 -20.45 -9.25 8.02
C LEU A 40 -19.35 -9.56 6.98
N LEU A 41 -19.69 -10.26 5.91
CA LEU A 41 -18.73 -10.55 4.84
C LEU A 41 -18.27 -9.28 4.13
N ILE A 42 -19.13 -8.28 3.97
CA ILE A 42 -18.82 -7.04 3.28
C ILE A 42 -17.64 -6.30 3.97
N PRO A 43 -17.74 -5.91 5.26
CA PRO A 43 -16.62 -5.28 5.94
C PRO A 43 -15.43 -6.23 6.11
N GLY A 44 -15.66 -7.54 6.25
CA GLY A 44 -14.62 -8.55 6.31
C GLY A 44 -13.75 -8.56 5.06
N PHE A 45 -14.34 -8.69 3.89
CA PHE A 45 -13.62 -8.65 2.60
C PHE A 45 -12.95 -7.30 2.36
N PHE A 46 -13.62 -6.20 2.71
CA PHE A 46 -13.07 -4.86 2.57
C PHE A 46 -11.77 -4.70 3.38
N MET A 47 -11.77 -5.09 4.66
CA MET A 47 -10.59 -4.97 5.53
C MET A 47 -9.48 -5.95 5.16
N ALA A 48 -9.83 -7.19 4.81
CA ALA A 48 -8.85 -8.23 4.52
C ALA A 48 -8.13 -8.04 3.19
N TYR A 49 -8.84 -7.56 2.15
CA TYR A 49 -8.37 -7.56 0.77
C TYR A 49 -8.13 -6.18 0.17
N THR A 50 -8.22 -5.11 0.96
CA THR A 50 -7.85 -3.76 0.50
C THR A 50 -6.35 -3.53 0.66
N TYR A 51 -5.67 -3.17 -0.44
CA TYR A 51 -4.24 -2.88 -0.46
C TYR A 51 -3.90 -1.73 -1.41
N ASN A 52 -2.76 -1.10 -1.16
CA ASN A 52 -2.21 -0.04 -2.00
C ASN A 52 -1.17 -0.60 -2.96
N GLY A 53 -1.06 0.03 -4.11
CA GLY A 53 -0.02 -0.27 -5.07
C GLY A 53 0.25 0.91 -6.00
N ILE A 54 1.22 0.73 -6.87
CA ILE A 54 1.54 1.69 -7.92
C ILE A 54 1.87 0.95 -9.22
N ILE A 55 1.33 1.45 -10.31
CA ILE A 55 1.70 1.03 -11.66
C ILE A 55 2.62 2.08 -12.24
N ILE A 56 3.79 1.67 -12.71
CA ILE A 56 4.80 2.49 -13.35
C ILE A 56 4.80 2.14 -14.84
N ASP A 57 4.34 3.03 -15.68
CA ASP A 57 4.42 2.90 -17.14
C ASP A 57 5.70 3.60 -17.61
N ILE A 58 6.71 2.79 -17.92
CA ILE A 58 8.04 3.26 -18.34
C ILE A 58 7.98 3.91 -19.71
N ASP A 59 7.20 3.33 -20.65
CA ASP A 59 7.12 3.79 -22.02
C ASP A 59 6.48 5.19 -22.12
N LYS A 60 5.43 5.43 -21.30
CA LYS A 60 4.68 6.69 -21.31
C LYS A 60 5.10 7.65 -20.20
N LYS A 61 6.09 7.31 -19.40
CA LYS A 61 6.54 8.09 -18.23
C LYS A 61 5.37 8.51 -17.33
N ARG A 62 4.51 7.55 -16.99
CA ARG A 62 3.33 7.80 -16.14
C ARG A 62 3.29 6.87 -14.96
N LEU A 63 2.77 7.41 -13.87
CA LEU A 63 2.61 6.73 -12.59
C LEU A 63 1.13 6.65 -12.26
N LYS A 64 0.65 5.50 -11.80
CA LYS A 64 -0.71 5.34 -11.31
C LYS A 64 -0.68 4.75 -9.89
N PRO A 65 -0.61 5.60 -8.86
CA PRO A 65 -0.89 5.12 -7.51
C PRO A 65 -2.35 4.68 -7.45
N TYR A 66 -2.59 3.48 -6.91
CA TYR A 66 -3.93 2.92 -6.83
C TYR A 66 -4.18 2.28 -5.47
N THR A 67 -5.44 2.24 -5.09
CA THR A 67 -5.93 1.41 -3.98
C THR A 67 -6.83 0.35 -4.57
N THR A 68 -6.56 -0.90 -4.27
CA THR A 68 -7.44 -2.01 -4.63
C THR A 68 -8.43 -2.23 -3.51
N LEU A 69 -9.71 -2.07 -3.80
CA LEU A 69 -10.82 -2.33 -2.88
C LEU A 69 -11.32 -3.75 -3.11
N PHE A 70 -11.56 -4.49 -2.03
CA PHE A 70 -12.04 -5.88 -2.07
C PHE A 70 -11.14 -6.84 -2.89
N GLY A 71 -9.89 -6.46 -3.15
CA GLY A 71 -8.98 -7.23 -4.00
C GLY A 71 -9.27 -7.16 -5.51
N ILE A 72 -10.34 -6.51 -5.94
CA ILE A 72 -10.85 -6.54 -7.33
C ILE A 72 -10.80 -5.13 -7.95
N PHE A 73 -11.37 -4.14 -7.29
CA PHE A 73 -11.55 -2.80 -7.84
C PHE A 73 -10.32 -1.93 -7.60
N ARG A 74 -9.60 -1.57 -8.67
CA ARG A 74 -8.44 -0.68 -8.60
C ARG A 74 -8.86 0.75 -8.88
N THR A 75 -8.77 1.59 -7.85
CA THR A 75 -9.06 3.03 -7.93
C THR A 75 -7.76 3.80 -7.95
N GLY A 76 -7.61 4.76 -8.87
CA GLY A 76 -6.41 5.60 -8.96
C GLY A 76 -6.38 6.42 -10.23
N LYS A 77 -5.62 7.51 -10.23
CA LYS A 77 -5.46 8.41 -11.37
C LYS A 77 -4.03 8.32 -11.92
N TRP A 78 -3.90 8.43 -13.23
CA TRP A 78 -2.60 8.56 -13.88
C TRP A 78 -2.01 9.94 -13.59
N ILE A 79 -0.73 9.97 -13.30
CA ILE A 79 0.06 11.17 -13.02
C ILE A 79 1.30 11.10 -13.89
N ASP A 80 1.62 12.19 -14.58
CA ASP A 80 2.82 12.25 -15.40
C ASP A 80 4.07 12.33 -14.52
N ALA A 81 5.10 11.54 -14.84
CA ALA A 81 6.34 11.48 -14.07
C ALA A 81 7.14 12.78 -14.15
N ASP A 82 6.95 13.59 -15.21
CA ASP A 82 7.63 14.88 -15.41
C ASP A 82 7.37 15.90 -14.27
N GLN A 83 6.31 15.70 -13.49
CA GLN A 83 6.02 16.52 -12.31
C GLN A 83 7.00 16.29 -11.16
N PHE A 84 7.79 15.21 -11.21
CA PHE A 84 8.72 14.81 -10.17
C PHE A 84 10.16 15.05 -10.64
N THR A 85 10.99 15.56 -9.73
CA THR A 85 12.35 15.99 -10.08
C THR A 85 13.43 15.21 -9.36
N ARG A 86 13.10 14.50 -8.28
CA ARG A 86 14.10 13.77 -7.49
C ARG A 86 13.54 12.51 -6.84
N PHE A 87 14.39 11.51 -6.74
CA PHE A 87 14.19 10.36 -5.87
C PHE A 87 14.63 10.68 -4.44
N ASN A 88 14.01 10.03 -3.49
CA ASN A 88 14.44 10.00 -2.11
C ASN A 88 14.19 8.64 -1.51
N ILE A 89 15.13 8.15 -0.72
CA ILE A 89 15.02 6.89 0.01
C ILE A 89 14.89 7.26 1.48
N ILE A 90 13.79 6.84 2.10
CA ILE A 90 13.54 7.10 3.52
C ILE A 90 13.28 5.79 4.26
N LYS A 91 13.72 5.75 5.52
CA LYS A 91 13.29 4.71 6.46
C LYS A 91 11.99 5.15 7.09
N ALA A 92 10.89 4.55 6.65
CA ALA A 92 9.56 4.82 7.19
C ALA A 92 9.28 3.83 8.33
N THR A 93 9.10 4.34 9.54
CA THR A 93 8.69 3.54 10.69
C THR A 93 7.21 3.79 10.97
N LYS A 94 6.38 2.80 10.72
CA LYS A 94 4.95 2.84 11.04
C LYS A 94 4.73 2.19 12.40
N LYS A 95 4.23 2.98 13.33
CA LYS A 95 3.79 2.47 14.64
C LYS A 95 2.31 2.09 14.58
N TYR A 96 2.02 0.83 14.83
CA TYR A 96 0.66 0.37 15.05
C TYR A 96 0.48 0.14 16.54
N THR A 97 -0.32 1.00 17.18
CA THR A 97 -0.64 0.85 18.61
C THR A 97 -2.00 0.19 18.74
N THR A 98 -2.03 -0.95 19.39
CA THR A 98 -3.27 -1.66 19.72
C THR A 98 -3.40 -1.70 21.24
N TYR A 99 -4.56 -1.31 21.75
CA TYR A 99 -4.88 -1.39 23.17
C TYR A 99 -5.66 -2.67 23.45
N SER A 100 -5.18 -3.47 24.40
CA SER A 100 -5.93 -4.60 24.94
C SER A 100 -7.03 -4.11 25.88
N ARG A 101 -8.03 -4.96 26.14
CA ARG A 101 -9.12 -4.71 27.10
C ARG A 101 -8.63 -4.40 28.52
N THR A 102 -7.41 -4.83 28.84
CA THR A 102 -6.72 -4.59 30.12
C THR A 102 -5.79 -3.37 30.07
N ASN A 103 -5.96 -2.45 29.10
CA ASN A 103 -5.10 -1.29 28.88
C ASN A 103 -3.62 -1.60 28.62
N LEU A 104 -3.27 -2.85 28.30
CA LEU A 104 -1.94 -3.19 27.83
C LEU A 104 -1.76 -2.65 26.42
N ARG A 105 -0.79 -1.78 26.30
CA ARG A 105 -0.39 -1.18 25.02
C ARG A 105 0.56 -2.13 24.29
N LEU A 106 0.15 -2.56 23.10
CA LEU A 106 0.98 -3.32 22.19
C LEU A 106 1.40 -2.40 21.03
N ASP A 107 2.67 -2.02 21.02
CA ASP A 107 3.26 -1.23 19.92
C ASP A 107 3.96 -2.19 18.97
N MET A 108 3.47 -2.25 17.73
CA MET A 108 4.15 -2.92 16.63
C MET A 108 4.84 -1.86 15.76
N ASN A 109 6.17 -1.92 15.72
CA ASN A 109 6.96 -1.06 14.84
C ASN A 109 7.28 -1.84 13.57
N VAL A 110 6.76 -1.41 12.44
CA VAL A 110 7.13 -1.91 11.12
C VAL A 110 7.99 -0.84 10.46
N SER A 111 9.25 -1.16 10.22
CA SER A 111 10.17 -0.26 9.51
C SER A 111 10.42 -0.80 8.10
N ASP A 112 10.00 -0.05 7.11
CA ASP A 112 10.26 -0.31 5.70
C ASP A 112 11.15 0.80 5.13
N ILE A 113 11.97 0.45 4.16
CA ILE A 113 12.70 1.43 3.36
C ILE A 113 11.81 1.76 2.16
N GLU A 114 11.37 3.01 2.07
CA GLU A 114 10.47 3.46 1.01
C GLU A 114 11.26 4.29 -0.02
N LEU A 115 11.15 3.88 -1.30
CA LEU A 115 11.64 4.65 -2.43
C LEU A 115 10.54 5.61 -2.87
N LEU A 116 10.83 6.90 -2.85
CA LEU A 116 9.89 7.98 -3.12
C LEU A 116 10.31 8.80 -4.32
N LEU A 117 9.33 9.25 -5.08
CA LEU A 117 9.46 10.36 -6.01
C LEU A 117 8.89 11.63 -5.39
N ILE A 118 9.66 12.71 -5.50
CA ILE A 118 9.30 14.01 -4.92
C ILE A 118 9.24 15.06 -6.02
N ASN A 119 8.17 15.86 -5.99
CA ASN A 119 8.00 17.00 -6.89
C ASN A 119 8.98 18.13 -6.50
N ARG A 120 9.25 19.04 -7.46
CA ARG A 120 10.13 20.21 -7.32
C ARG A 120 9.85 21.01 -6.06
N ASN A 121 8.60 21.19 -5.69
CA ASN A 121 8.19 21.94 -4.49
C ASN A 121 8.19 21.10 -3.20
N GLY A 122 8.53 19.81 -3.25
CA GLY A 122 8.51 18.93 -2.07
C GLY A 122 7.13 18.60 -1.51
N THR A 123 6.05 19.14 -2.09
CA THR A 123 4.68 19.00 -1.59
C THR A 123 4.03 17.66 -1.96
N LYS A 124 4.35 17.13 -3.16
CA LYS A 124 3.83 15.83 -3.61
C LYS A 124 4.92 14.78 -3.49
N LYS A 125 4.61 13.69 -2.78
CA LYS A 125 5.47 12.53 -2.60
C LYS A 125 4.69 11.29 -3.03
N ILE A 126 5.29 10.45 -3.88
CA ILE A 126 4.70 9.19 -4.31
C ILE A 126 5.67 8.07 -3.95
N ILE A 127 5.17 7.05 -3.26
CA ILE A 127 5.94 5.85 -2.93
C ILE A 127 5.94 4.96 -4.17
N LEU A 128 7.12 4.62 -4.68
CA LEU A 128 7.28 3.72 -5.83
C LEU A 128 7.36 2.27 -5.40
N ASN A 129 8.07 2.01 -4.32
CA ASN A 129 8.22 0.66 -3.79
C ASN A 129 8.70 0.69 -2.33
N LYS A 130 8.64 -0.48 -1.68
CA LYS A 130 9.12 -0.71 -0.32
C LYS A 130 10.11 -1.86 -0.32
N TYR A 131 11.18 -1.71 0.43
CA TYR A 131 12.26 -2.66 0.50
C TYR A 131 12.62 -3.02 1.94
N PRO A 132 13.08 -4.23 2.19
CA PRO A 132 13.64 -4.61 3.49
C PRO A 132 15.04 -3.99 3.69
N ASN A 133 15.80 -3.78 2.59
CA ASN A 133 17.18 -3.31 2.63
C ASN A 133 17.38 -2.03 1.82
N PHE A 134 18.35 -1.22 2.24
CA PHE A 134 18.69 0.04 1.56
C PHE A 134 19.32 -0.20 0.18
N GLU A 135 20.10 -1.26 0.05
CA GLU A 135 20.79 -1.61 -1.21
C GLU A 135 19.83 -1.90 -2.36
N ASP A 136 18.74 -2.62 -2.06
CA ASP A 136 17.72 -2.95 -3.06
C ASP A 136 16.96 -1.68 -3.53
N ALA A 137 16.69 -0.76 -2.59
CA ALA A 137 16.09 0.53 -2.91
C ALA A 137 17.01 1.39 -3.79
N HIS A 138 18.32 1.32 -3.54
CA HIS A 138 19.32 2.08 -4.30
C HIS A 138 19.47 1.56 -5.72
N LYS A 139 19.49 0.23 -5.91
CA LYS A 139 19.52 -0.40 -7.23
C LYS A 139 18.32 0.02 -8.09
N GLU A 140 17.10 -0.05 -7.54
CA GLU A 140 15.92 0.37 -8.30
C GLU A 140 15.92 1.87 -8.59
N MET A 141 16.45 2.69 -7.68
CA MET A 141 16.64 4.12 -7.92
C MET A 141 17.59 4.37 -9.10
N GLU A 142 18.69 3.63 -9.20
CA GLU A 142 19.65 3.74 -10.33
C GLU A 142 19.03 3.27 -11.65
N GLU A 143 18.21 2.22 -11.63
CA GLU A 143 17.50 1.73 -12.81
C GLU A 143 16.44 2.72 -13.31
N LEU A 144 15.63 3.27 -12.42
CA LEU A 144 14.51 4.13 -12.77
C LEU A 144 14.90 5.60 -12.96
N GLY A 145 16.03 6.03 -12.37
CA GLY A 145 16.51 7.40 -12.43
C GLY A 145 16.61 7.97 -13.84
N PRO A 146 17.36 7.35 -14.76
CA PRO A 146 17.52 7.86 -16.13
C PRO A 146 16.23 7.79 -16.96
N ILE A 147 15.25 7.00 -16.53
CA ILE A 147 14.00 6.78 -17.25
C ILE A 147 12.92 7.79 -16.85
N LEU A 148 12.74 7.98 -15.53
CA LEU A 148 11.63 8.75 -14.97
C LEU A 148 11.98 10.23 -14.72
N LEU A 149 13.26 10.53 -14.46
CA LEU A 149 13.65 11.93 -14.24
C LEU A 149 13.90 12.63 -15.58
N PRO A 150 13.43 13.88 -15.75
CA PRO A 150 13.83 14.71 -16.87
C PRO A 150 15.33 14.99 -16.77
N LYS A 151 16.01 14.92 -17.91
CA LYS A 151 17.41 15.36 -18.04
C LYS A 151 17.52 16.86 -17.83
#